data_736cb4f8470194af371cfe36ed8f40d9
#
_entry.id   736cb4f8470194af371cfe36ed8f40d9
#
_cell.length_a   1.000
_cell.length_b   1.000
_cell.length_c   1.000
_cell.angle_alpha   90.00
_cell.angle_beta   90.00
_cell.angle_gamma   90.00
#
_symmetry.space_group_name_H-M   'P 1'
#
loop_
_entity.id
_entity.type
_entity.pdbx_description
1 polymer ?
#
loop_
_entity_poly.entity_id
_entity_poly.type
_entity_poly.pdbx_seq_one_letter_code
_entity_poly.pdbx_strand_id
1 'polypeptide(L)'
;WPARFEFFSTEPPVILDAAHNDDSIRKLAENLSEVYKKNEVVIITSLLATKDFEQVFTKLEKITDKIFITSLKDTVYGLTSSEIRERMLSLNIPVNDIIFEDDIMTAYENALSIVKDENSGYKAIVICGSFYEIAKFNKIIAGK
;
A
#
# COMPACT_ATOMS: atom_id res chain seq x y z
N TRP A 1 15.44 -8.60 8.35
CA TRP A 1 14.23 -9.40 8.12
C TRP A 1 13.64 -9.03 6.78
N PRO A 2 13.49 -10.00 5.87
CA PRO A 2 12.91 -9.73 4.55
C PRO A 2 11.53 -9.07 4.66
N ALA A 3 11.24 -8.16 3.73
CA ALA A 3 9.99 -7.40 3.68
C ALA A 3 9.75 -6.54 4.93
N ARG A 4 10.81 -6.03 5.54
CA ARG A 4 10.74 -5.03 6.61
C ARG A 4 11.53 -3.81 6.18
N PHE A 5 10.85 -2.76 5.74
CA PHE A 5 11.43 -1.52 5.23
C PHE A 5 12.57 -1.79 4.24
N GLU A 6 12.31 -2.70 3.31
CA GLU A 6 13.30 -3.17 2.35
C GLU A 6 13.19 -2.36 1.06
N PHE A 7 14.32 -1.85 0.57
CA PHE A 7 14.31 -1.13 -0.71
C PHE A 7 14.37 -2.12 -1.88
N PHE A 8 13.31 -2.13 -2.68
CA PHE A 8 13.27 -2.80 -3.98
C PHE A 8 14.01 -1.97 -5.03
N SER A 9 13.88 -0.64 -4.94
CA SER A 9 14.51 0.32 -5.83
C SER A 9 14.86 1.56 -5.03
N THR A 10 15.91 2.28 -5.44
CA THR A 10 16.30 3.56 -4.84
C THR A 10 16.04 4.75 -5.75
N GLU A 11 15.73 4.50 -7.05
CA GLU A 11 15.55 5.56 -8.06
C GLU A 11 14.39 5.21 -9.01
N PRO A 12 13.13 5.57 -8.70
CA PRO A 12 12.68 6.19 -7.44
C PRO A 12 12.69 5.20 -6.28
N PRO A 13 12.66 5.69 -5.03
CA PRO A 13 12.58 4.80 -3.88
C PRO A 13 11.29 3.98 -3.89
N VAL A 14 11.43 2.67 -3.82
CA VAL A 14 10.31 1.72 -3.68
C VAL A 14 10.61 0.85 -2.48
N ILE A 15 9.77 0.95 -1.46
CA ILE A 15 9.96 0.30 -0.17
C ILE A 15 8.95 -0.83 -0.02
N LEU A 16 9.43 -2.00 0.35
CA LEU A 16 8.59 -3.17 0.65
C LEU A 16 8.54 -3.36 2.15
N ASP A 17 7.34 -3.44 2.70
CA ASP A 17 7.16 -3.71 4.13
C ASP A 17 5.90 -4.54 4.34
N ALA A 18 6.04 -5.70 4.97
CA ALA A 18 4.92 -6.60 5.22
C ALA A 18 4.00 -6.16 6.37
N ALA A 19 4.07 -4.89 6.76
CA ALA A 19 3.19 -4.33 7.78
C ALA A 19 1.72 -4.59 7.44
N HIS A 20 0.97 -5.16 8.38
CA HIS A 20 -0.40 -5.65 8.12
C HIS A 20 -1.33 -5.53 9.31
N ASN A 21 -0.84 -5.23 10.50
CA ASN A 21 -1.65 -5.04 11.69
C ASN A 21 -1.35 -3.67 12.30
N ASP A 22 -2.10 -3.33 13.36
CA ASP A 22 -2.00 -2.03 14.01
C ASP A 22 -0.56 -1.67 14.42
N ASP A 23 0.11 -2.59 15.09
CA ASP A 23 1.47 -2.34 15.61
C ASP A 23 2.50 -2.22 14.48
N SER A 24 2.48 -3.12 13.50
CA SER A 24 3.45 -3.10 12.41
C SER A 24 3.24 -1.90 11.48
N ILE A 25 2.01 -1.48 11.27
CA ILE A 25 1.73 -0.28 10.46
C ILE A 25 2.13 0.98 11.22
N ARG A 26 1.94 1.03 12.55
CA ARG A 26 2.43 2.13 13.36
C ARG A 26 3.95 2.28 13.24
N LYS A 27 4.69 1.17 13.30
CA LYS A 27 6.15 1.19 13.11
C LYS A 27 6.55 1.65 11.71
N LEU A 28 5.84 1.18 10.69
CA LEU A 28 6.07 1.64 9.32
C LEU A 28 5.86 3.15 9.22
N ALA A 29 4.78 3.67 9.80
CA ALA A 29 4.49 5.10 9.79
C ALA A 29 5.59 5.90 10.50
N GLU A 30 6.07 5.42 11.64
CA GLU A 30 7.18 6.05 12.37
C GLU A 30 8.45 6.09 11.52
N ASN A 31 8.81 4.98 10.88
CA ASN A 31 10.00 4.91 10.04
C ASN A 31 9.89 5.83 8.82
N LEU A 32 8.73 5.86 8.19
CA LEU A 32 8.51 6.76 7.04
C LEU A 32 8.57 8.23 7.45
N SER A 33 8.04 8.58 8.63
CA SER A 33 8.02 9.96 9.09
C SER A 33 9.40 10.55 9.36
N GLU A 34 10.41 9.70 9.53
CA GLU A 34 11.80 10.15 9.68
C GLU A 34 12.40 10.64 8.36
N VAL A 35 11.84 10.20 7.22
CA VAL A 35 12.37 10.48 5.89
C VAL A 35 11.41 11.30 5.04
N TYR A 36 10.12 11.06 5.17
CA TYR A 36 9.09 11.67 4.32
C TYR A 36 8.06 12.42 5.14
N LYS A 37 7.57 13.53 4.60
CA LYS A 37 6.42 14.26 5.13
C LYS A 37 5.14 13.56 4.69
N LYS A 38 4.02 13.93 5.35
CA LYS A 38 2.71 13.46 4.92
C LYS A 38 2.47 13.81 3.45
N ASN A 39 1.91 12.87 2.69
CA ASN A 39 1.60 13.01 1.28
C ASN A 39 2.85 13.11 0.37
N GLU A 40 3.96 12.54 0.80
CA GLU A 40 5.15 12.38 -0.03
C GLU A 40 5.33 10.95 -0.54
N VAL A 41 4.52 9.99 -0.06
CA VAL A 41 4.60 8.61 -0.51
C VAL A 41 3.28 8.16 -1.12
N VAL A 42 3.37 7.24 -2.08
CA VAL A 42 2.24 6.52 -2.64
C VAL A 42 2.22 5.13 -2.01
N ILE A 43 1.09 4.73 -1.47
CA ILE A 43 0.94 3.39 -0.87
C ILE A 43 0.22 2.47 -1.85
N ILE A 44 0.73 1.27 -2.02
CA ILE A 44 0.04 0.17 -2.69
C ILE A 44 -0.16 -0.92 -1.66
N THR A 45 -1.40 -1.30 -1.42
CA THR A 45 -1.72 -2.26 -0.37
C THR A 45 -2.94 -3.10 -0.73
N SER A 46 -3.17 -4.14 0.04
CA SER A 46 -4.41 -4.88 0.08
C SER A 46 -4.57 -5.44 1.48
N LEU A 47 -5.79 -5.87 1.81
CA LEU A 47 -6.07 -6.42 3.13
C LEU A 47 -6.78 -7.76 3.03
N LEU A 48 -6.41 -8.66 3.92
CA LEU A 48 -7.15 -9.91 4.11
C LEU A 48 -8.44 -9.61 4.89
N ALA A 49 -9.46 -10.43 4.66
CA ALA A 49 -10.77 -10.26 5.28
C ALA A 49 -10.73 -10.26 6.82
N THR A 50 -9.70 -10.86 7.41
CA THR A 50 -9.53 -11.00 8.86
C THR A 50 -8.94 -9.78 9.55
N LYS A 51 -8.53 -8.75 8.81
CA LYS A 51 -7.85 -7.57 9.38
C LYS A 51 -8.84 -6.53 9.91
N ASP A 52 -8.37 -5.71 10.84
CA ASP A 52 -9.12 -4.59 11.39
C ASP A 52 -8.95 -3.38 10.46
N PHE A 53 -9.91 -3.20 9.57
CA PHE A 53 -9.87 -2.16 8.54
C PHE A 53 -9.82 -0.76 9.14
N GLU A 54 -10.57 -0.50 10.20
CA GLU A 54 -10.59 0.84 10.80
C GLU A 54 -9.22 1.24 11.33
N GLN A 55 -8.56 0.34 12.05
CA GLN A 55 -7.24 0.61 12.61
C GLN A 55 -6.19 0.78 11.51
N VAL A 56 -6.21 -0.10 10.51
CA VAL A 56 -5.26 -0.04 9.40
C VAL A 56 -5.39 1.28 8.65
N PHE A 57 -6.61 1.63 8.21
CA PHE A 57 -6.81 2.83 7.39
C PHE A 57 -6.62 4.12 8.19
N THR A 58 -6.97 4.13 9.48
CA THR A 58 -6.68 5.28 10.33
C THR A 58 -5.18 5.61 10.35
N LYS A 59 -4.34 4.59 10.34
CA LYS A 59 -2.88 4.80 10.33
C LYS A 59 -2.34 5.12 8.94
N LEU A 60 -2.84 4.45 7.91
CA LEU A 60 -2.38 4.71 6.54
C LEU A 60 -2.71 6.15 6.10
N GLU A 61 -3.88 6.67 6.45
CA GLU A 61 -4.25 8.04 6.08
C GLU A 61 -3.39 9.11 6.75
N LYS A 62 -2.73 8.77 7.85
CA LYS A 62 -1.76 9.67 8.48
C LYS A 62 -0.46 9.77 7.69
N ILE A 63 -0.16 8.75 6.88
CA ILE A 63 1.04 8.71 6.04
C ILE A 63 0.79 9.47 4.74
N THR A 64 -0.33 9.20 4.09
CA THR A 64 -0.62 9.75 2.76
C THR A 64 -2.10 9.67 2.42
N ASP A 65 -2.52 10.55 1.51
CA ASP A 65 -3.83 10.50 0.88
C ASP A 65 -3.82 9.68 -0.43
N LYS A 66 -2.66 9.26 -0.93
CA LYS A 66 -2.55 8.54 -2.20
C LYS A 66 -2.34 7.05 -1.96
N ILE A 67 -3.43 6.30 -1.99
CA ILE A 67 -3.46 4.86 -1.68
C ILE A 67 -4.11 4.10 -2.81
N PHE A 68 -3.41 3.09 -3.32
CA PHE A 68 -3.94 2.11 -4.26
C PHE A 68 -4.28 0.83 -3.50
N ILE A 69 -5.49 0.33 -3.71
CA ILE A 69 -5.95 -0.95 -3.16
C ILE A 69 -6.00 -1.99 -4.27
N THR A 70 -5.27 -3.07 -4.11
CA THR A 70 -5.21 -4.15 -5.10
C THR A 70 -5.89 -5.42 -4.59
N SER A 71 -6.00 -6.44 -5.45
CA SER A 71 -6.66 -7.69 -5.13
C SER A 71 -5.69 -8.74 -4.59
N LEU A 72 -6.12 -9.45 -3.54
CA LEU A 72 -5.48 -10.67 -3.05
C LEU A 72 -6.44 -11.87 -3.16
N LYS A 73 -7.37 -11.82 -4.11
CA LYS A 73 -8.45 -12.83 -4.23
C LYS A 73 -7.92 -14.25 -4.42
N ASP A 74 -6.72 -14.41 -4.93
CA ASP A 74 -6.05 -15.69 -5.12
C ASP A 74 -5.41 -16.26 -3.85
N THR A 75 -5.54 -15.58 -2.71
CA THR A 75 -5.01 -16.04 -1.42
C THR A 75 -6.15 -16.36 -0.45
N VAL A 76 -5.85 -17.15 0.60
CA VAL A 76 -6.83 -17.46 1.66
C VAL A 76 -7.21 -16.16 2.38
N TYR A 77 -8.51 -15.92 2.51
CA TYR A 77 -9.09 -14.70 3.07
C TYR A 77 -8.77 -13.43 2.27
N GLY A 78 -8.21 -13.58 1.07
CA GLY A 78 -7.96 -12.46 0.18
C GLY A 78 -9.25 -11.88 -0.38
N LEU A 79 -9.24 -10.56 -0.61
CA LEU A 79 -10.38 -9.83 -1.13
C LEU A 79 -10.00 -9.16 -2.45
N THR A 80 -11.00 -8.93 -3.31
CA THR A 80 -10.84 -8.03 -4.45
C THR A 80 -10.85 -6.59 -3.94
N SER A 81 -10.37 -5.65 -4.77
CA SER A 81 -10.41 -4.24 -4.42
C SER A 81 -11.86 -3.76 -4.21
N SER A 82 -12.82 -4.26 -5.00
CA SER A 82 -14.24 -3.95 -4.82
C SER A 82 -14.80 -4.45 -3.50
N GLU A 83 -14.43 -5.66 -3.08
CA GLU A 83 -14.84 -6.21 -1.78
C GLU A 83 -14.28 -5.38 -0.62
N ILE A 84 -13.03 -4.92 -0.75
CA ILE A 84 -12.42 -4.02 0.25
C ILE A 84 -13.18 -2.70 0.29
N ARG A 85 -13.50 -2.12 -0.86
CA ARG A 85 -14.25 -0.88 -0.95
C ARG A 85 -15.62 -0.98 -0.28
N GLU A 86 -16.35 -2.07 -0.55
CA GLU A 86 -17.66 -2.31 0.07
C GLU A 86 -17.57 -2.39 1.58
N ARG A 87 -16.55 -3.08 2.09
CA ARG A 87 -16.33 -3.18 3.53
C ARG A 87 -15.99 -1.83 4.14
N MET A 88 -15.14 -1.06 3.49
CA MET A 88 -14.80 0.30 3.93
C MET A 88 -16.05 1.16 4.05
N LEU A 89 -16.92 1.12 3.04
CA LEU A 89 -18.16 1.89 3.04
C LEU A 89 -19.06 1.45 4.20
N SER A 90 -19.17 0.15 4.45
CA SER A 90 -20.01 -0.37 5.55
C SER A 90 -19.49 0.05 6.93
N LEU A 91 -18.20 0.33 7.05
CA LEU A 91 -17.55 0.79 8.29
C LEU A 91 -17.42 2.31 8.36
N ASN A 92 -17.99 3.03 7.40
CA ASN A 92 -17.89 4.50 7.29
C ASN A 92 -16.45 5.00 7.17
N ILE A 93 -15.59 4.22 6.53
CA ILE A 93 -14.22 4.63 6.21
C ILE A 93 -14.24 5.41 4.90
N PRO A 94 -13.68 6.64 4.84
CA PRO A 94 -13.67 7.43 3.61
C PRO A 94 -12.93 6.74 2.47
N VAL A 95 -13.50 6.78 1.26
CA VAL A 95 -12.92 6.13 0.07
C VAL A 95 -12.55 7.13 -1.03
N ASN A 96 -12.78 8.43 -0.83
CA ASN A 96 -12.69 9.44 -1.90
C ASN A 96 -11.32 9.55 -2.57
N ASP A 97 -10.26 9.42 -1.80
CA ASP A 97 -8.89 9.57 -2.30
C ASP A 97 -8.22 8.23 -2.59
N ILE A 98 -8.96 7.13 -2.46
CA ILE A 98 -8.43 5.79 -2.67
C ILE A 98 -8.69 5.33 -4.10
N ILE A 99 -7.67 4.74 -4.72
CA ILE A 99 -7.75 4.19 -6.07
C ILE A 99 -7.84 2.67 -5.95
N PHE A 100 -8.98 2.12 -6.40
CA PHE A 100 -9.23 0.67 -6.35
C PHE A 100 -8.84 0.07 -7.69
N GLU A 101 -7.74 -0.67 -7.69
CA GLU A 101 -7.17 -1.28 -8.89
C GLU A 101 -6.76 -2.72 -8.56
N ASP A 102 -7.47 -3.71 -9.08
CA ASP A 102 -7.21 -5.10 -8.77
C ASP A 102 -5.81 -5.57 -9.19
N ASP A 103 -5.31 -5.08 -10.31
CA ASP A 103 -4.05 -5.52 -10.87
C ASP A 103 -2.88 -4.75 -10.28
N ILE A 104 -2.01 -5.47 -9.56
CA ILE A 104 -0.87 -4.85 -8.89
C ILE A 104 0.13 -4.25 -9.88
N MET A 105 0.29 -4.82 -11.07
CA MET A 105 1.17 -4.26 -12.09
C MET A 105 0.67 -2.90 -12.55
N THR A 106 -0.63 -2.77 -12.83
CA THR A 106 -1.26 -1.51 -13.24
C THR A 106 -1.13 -0.47 -12.12
N ALA A 107 -1.41 -0.86 -10.89
CA ALA A 107 -1.25 0.02 -9.74
C ALA A 107 0.20 0.52 -9.62
N TYR A 108 1.17 -0.37 -9.77
CA TYR A 108 2.58 -0.02 -9.69
C TYR A 108 3.00 0.93 -10.81
N GLU A 109 2.58 0.68 -12.05
CA GLU A 109 2.89 1.55 -13.19
C GLU A 109 2.31 2.95 -12.98
N ASN A 110 1.08 3.03 -12.49
CA ASN A 110 0.44 4.31 -12.20
C ASN A 110 1.16 5.03 -11.05
N ALA A 111 1.55 4.31 -10.01
CA ALA A 111 2.31 4.89 -8.91
C ALA A 111 3.67 5.41 -9.37
N LEU A 112 4.36 4.67 -10.24
CA LEU A 112 5.62 5.14 -10.84
C LEU A 112 5.44 6.44 -11.61
N SER A 113 4.38 6.56 -12.40
CA SER A 113 4.08 7.79 -13.15
C SER A 113 3.88 8.97 -12.21
N ILE A 114 3.20 8.76 -11.08
CA ILE A 114 2.98 9.80 -10.08
C ILE A 114 4.30 10.25 -9.46
N VAL A 115 5.13 9.30 -9.04
CA VAL A 115 6.39 9.61 -8.34
C VAL A 115 7.42 10.23 -9.28
N LYS A 116 7.45 9.83 -10.55
CA LYS A 116 8.36 10.40 -11.56
C LYS A 116 7.96 11.80 -11.99
N ASP A 117 6.74 12.21 -11.76
CA ASP A 117 6.29 13.57 -12.02
C ASP A 117 6.76 14.47 -10.89
N GLU A 118 7.76 15.30 -11.17
CA GLU A 118 8.37 16.21 -10.18
C GLU A 118 7.36 17.20 -9.58
N ASN A 119 6.27 17.48 -10.28
CA ASN A 119 5.23 18.40 -9.82
C ASN A 119 4.18 17.72 -8.93
N SER A 120 4.19 16.40 -8.81
CA SER A 120 3.20 15.67 -8.02
C SER A 120 3.37 15.85 -6.51
N GLY A 121 4.59 16.07 -6.06
CA GLY A 121 4.93 16.12 -4.64
C GLY A 121 5.20 14.75 -4.01
N TYR A 122 4.86 13.66 -4.71
CA TYR A 122 5.11 12.31 -4.22
C TYR A 122 6.51 11.86 -4.62
N LYS A 123 7.25 11.26 -3.69
CA LYS A 123 8.68 10.95 -3.85
C LYS A 123 9.02 9.48 -3.81
N ALA A 124 8.18 8.65 -3.21
CA ALA A 124 8.47 7.24 -3.01
C ALA A 124 7.19 6.41 -3.06
N ILE A 125 7.37 5.10 -3.29
CA ILE A 125 6.29 4.12 -3.29
C ILE A 125 6.52 3.16 -2.13
N VAL A 126 5.47 2.86 -1.38
CA VAL A 126 5.50 1.86 -0.30
C VAL A 126 4.49 0.78 -0.63
N ILE A 127 4.95 -0.46 -0.70
CA ILE A 127 4.09 -1.62 -0.91
C ILE A 127 4.01 -2.36 0.41
N CYS A 128 2.81 -2.46 0.97
CA CYS A 128 2.60 -3.03 2.30
C CYS A 128 1.23 -3.68 2.41
N GLY A 129 0.89 -4.19 3.58
CA GLY A 129 -0.43 -4.76 3.89
C GLY A 129 -0.40 -6.23 4.25
N SER A 130 0.54 -6.99 3.70
CA SER A 130 0.73 -8.40 4.04
C SER A 130 1.94 -8.97 3.32
N PHE A 131 2.42 -10.13 3.79
CA PHE A 131 3.43 -10.90 3.05
C PHE A 131 2.90 -11.32 1.68
N TYR A 132 1.59 -11.57 1.55
CA TYR A 132 1.00 -11.97 0.26
C TYR A 132 1.07 -10.84 -0.77
N GLU A 133 0.89 -9.59 -0.35
CA GLU A 133 1.03 -8.43 -1.25
C GLU A 133 2.47 -8.31 -1.74
N ILE A 134 3.44 -8.42 -0.83
CA ILE A 134 4.86 -8.38 -1.18
C ILE A 134 5.23 -9.55 -2.10
N ALA A 135 4.78 -10.77 -1.79
CA ALA A 135 5.05 -11.94 -2.62
C ALA A 135 4.47 -11.79 -4.02
N LYS A 136 3.25 -11.27 -4.12
CA LYS A 136 2.61 -11.03 -5.40
C LYS A 136 3.36 -9.98 -6.22
N PHE A 137 3.77 -8.90 -5.58
CA PHE A 137 4.59 -7.87 -6.21
C PHE A 137 5.89 -8.48 -6.76
N ASN A 138 6.62 -9.21 -5.93
CA ASN A 138 7.88 -9.83 -6.34
C ASN A 138 7.71 -10.81 -7.50
N LYS A 139 6.64 -11.61 -7.48
CA LYS A 139 6.37 -12.59 -8.52
C LYS A 139 6.05 -11.93 -9.87
N ILE A 140 5.22 -10.89 -9.86
CA ILE A 140 4.69 -10.28 -11.09
C ILE A 140 5.60 -9.19 -11.61
N ILE A 141 6.11 -8.34 -10.75
CA ILE A 141 6.86 -7.13 -11.12
C ILE A 141 8.37 -7.40 -11.12
N ALA A 142 8.90 -7.84 -9.99
CA ALA A 142 10.35 -8.01 -9.82
C ALA A 142 10.89 -9.25 -10.55
N GLY A 143 10.06 -10.23 -10.82
CA GLY A 143 10.43 -11.41 -11.60
C GLY A 143 10.58 -11.14 -13.09
N LYS A 144 10.24 -9.97 -13.55
CA LYS A 144 10.46 -9.54 -14.94
C LYS A 144 11.88 -9.01 -15.12
#